data_14f3553e95bf6a21e14205c0e528019e
#
_entry.id   14f3553e95bf6a21e14205c0e528019e
#
_cell.length_a   1.000
_cell.length_b   1.000
_cell.length_c   1.000
_cell.angle_alpha   90.00
_cell.angle_beta   90.00
_cell.angle_gamma   90.00
#
_symmetry.space_group_name_H-M   'P 1'
#
loop_
_entity.id
_entity.type
_entity.pdbx_description
1 polymer ?
#
loop_
_entity_poly.entity_id
_entity_poly.type
_entity_poly.pdbx_seq_one_letter_code
_entity_poly.pdbx_strand_id
1 'polypeptide(L)'
;MKFEEEKIMAELRWNPLIKDWVMIASHRQNRPQMPKDWCPFCPGSGKVPDHFTVYKYDNDFPALSQNPPEPDDVETRIYKTKPSYGKCEVILYSPEHTVTLPELPVPHIRELVDLWTERFVEISKDPKIKYVFIFENRGDVVGVTMPHPHGQIYGYSVVPKKLELEMESCKEHFEETNNCLICDMLEDEVKDGRRVIIENEDFISFLPFYCEYPYGMYIAAKRHIQNLTQMTDREKTNLAKILKETAGTLDSLFDYTFPYMMCMYQNPVNGEDVSDYYHFHIAFYPPMRSADKVKFNASSETGAWAHCNPTAPEEKAEELRAAHEKFLKKMNG
;
A
#
# COMPACT_ATOMS: atom_id res chain seq x y z
N MET A 1 -26.53 -25.94 27.12
CA MET A 1 -26.46 -25.17 25.90
C MET A 1 -25.20 -25.63 25.19
N LYS A 2 -25.31 -26.35 24.07
CA LYS A 2 -24.16 -26.62 23.21
C LYS A 2 -23.83 -25.28 22.55
N PHE A 3 -22.62 -24.76 22.80
CA PHE A 3 -22.07 -23.70 21.95
C PHE A 3 -21.92 -24.36 20.57
N GLU A 4 -22.75 -23.98 19.60
CA GLU A 4 -22.45 -24.23 18.22
C GLU A 4 -21.09 -23.55 17.96
N GLU A 5 -20.12 -24.31 17.51
CA GLU A 5 -18.86 -23.76 17.01
C GLU A 5 -19.25 -22.75 15.93
N GLU A 6 -18.97 -21.46 16.15
CA GLU A 6 -19.21 -20.43 15.15
C GLU A 6 -18.50 -20.85 13.87
N LYS A 7 -19.25 -21.17 12.84
CA LYS A 7 -18.70 -21.54 11.53
C LYS A 7 -17.84 -20.37 11.02
N ILE A 8 -16.54 -20.57 10.94
CA ILE A 8 -15.63 -19.58 10.36
C ILE A 8 -15.96 -19.50 8.87
N MET A 9 -16.52 -18.38 8.45
CA MET A 9 -16.79 -18.09 7.05
C MET A 9 -15.68 -17.19 6.50
N ALA A 10 -15.01 -17.65 5.43
CA ALA A 10 -14.04 -16.87 4.68
C ALA A 10 -14.14 -17.27 3.20
N GLU A 11 -14.78 -16.41 2.40
CA GLU A 11 -15.05 -16.65 0.99
C GLU A 11 -15.01 -15.36 0.17
N LEU A 12 -14.89 -15.49 -1.13
CA LEU A 12 -15.05 -14.39 -2.09
C LEU A 12 -16.45 -14.47 -2.69
N ARG A 13 -17.19 -13.36 -2.69
CA ARG A 13 -18.52 -13.24 -3.31
C ARG A 13 -18.47 -12.31 -4.50
N TRP A 14 -18.99 -12.77 -5.63
CA TRP A 14 -19.05 -12.01 -6.86
C TRP A 14 -20.08 -10.88 -6.80
N ASN A 15 -19.62 -9.65 -7.06
CA ASN A 15 -20.48 -8.51 -7.30
C ASN A 15 -20.73 -8.36 -8.81
N PRO A 16 -21.93 -8.72 -9.33
CA PRO A 16 -22.19 -8.67 -10.77
C PRO A 16 -22.32 -7.24 -11.34
N LEU A 17 -22.53 -6.23 -10.48
CA LEU A 17 -22.72 -4.83 -10.93
C LEU A 17 -21.42 -4.21 -11.40
N ILE A 18 -20.32 -4.49 -10.72
CA ILE A 18 -19.01 -3.91 -11.03
C ILE A 18 -17.98 -4.98 -11.45
N LYS A 19 -18.41 -6.25 -11.51
CA LYS A 19 -17.57 -7.38 -11.88
C LYS A 19 -16.33 -7.50 -10.99
N ASP A 20 -16.54 -7.49 -9.68
CA ASP A 20 -15.49 -7.57 -8.67
C ASP A 20 -15.80 -8.61 -7.60
N TRP A 21 -14.78 -9.05 -6.87
CA TRP A 21 -14.91 -10.01 -5.79
C TRP A 21 -14.81 -9.33 -4.43
N VAL A 22 -15.83 -9.55 -3.60
CA VAL A 22 -15.87 -9.03 -2.22
C VAL A 22 -15.42 -10.13 -1.26
N MET A 23 -14.44 -9.84 -0.43
CA MET A 23 -13.96 -10.73 0.64
C MET A 23 -14.96 -10.70 1.81
N ILE A 24 -15.56 -11.84 2.14
CA ILE A 24 -16.38 -12.04 3.34
C ILE A 24 -15.57 -12.86 4.32
N ALA A 25 -15.27 -12.31 5.49
CA ALA A 25 -14.43 -12.93 6.52
C ALA A 25 -15.04 -12.68 7.90
N SER A 26 -16.03 -13.49 8.31
CA SER A 26 -16.85 -13.27 9.52
C SER A 26 -16.02 -13.29 10.81
N HIS A 27 -14.99 -14.13 10.89
CA HIS A 27 -14.11 -14.22 12.05
C HIS A 27 -13.33 -12.92 12.36
N ARG A 28 -13.19 -12.02 11.39
CA ARG A 28 -12.51 -10.73 11.60
C ARG A 28 -13.33 -9.74 12.43
N GLN A 29 -14.64 -9.95 12.59
CA GLN A 29 -15.46 -9.14 13.47
C GLN A 29 -15.02 -9.29 14.93
N ASN A 30 -14.50 -10.46 15.31
CA ASN A 30 -14.02 -10.76 16.65
C ASN A 30 -12.53 -10.45 16.85
N ARG A 31 -11.92 -9.70 15.92
CA ARG A 31 -10.51 -9.28 16.05
C ARG A 31 -10.33 -8.48 17.34
N PRO A 32 -9.48 -8.93 18.27
CA PRO A 32 -9.30 -8.21 19.53
C PRO A 32 -8.67 -6.84 19.27
N GLN A 33 -9.14 -5.82 20.01
CA GLN A 33 -8.36 -4.61 20.17
C GLN A 33 -7.10 -4.94 20.94
N MET A 34 -5.97 -4.38 20.53
CA MET A 34 -4.69 -4.68 21.17
C MET A 34 -4.69 -4.27 22.65
N PRO A 35 -4.14 -5.13 23.53
CA PRO A 35 -3.92 -4.77 24.92
C PRO A 35 -3.03 -3.52 25.01
N LYS A 36 -3.33 -2.61 25.94
CA LYS A 36 -2.54 -1.38 26.12
C LYS A 36 -1.15 -1.67 26.73
N ASP A 37 -1.03 -2.78 27.45
CA ASP A 37 0.14 -3.09 28.27
C ASP A 37 1.03 -4.19 27.65
N TRP A 38 0.70 -4.69 26.46
CA TRP A 38 1.42 -5.76 25.80
C TRP A 38 1.33 -5.65 24.29
N CYS A 39 2.44 -5.93 23.58
CA CYS A 39 2.50 -5.96 22.13
C CYS A 39 3.07 -7.29 21.62
N PRO A 40 2.35 -8.06 20.77
CA PRO A 40 2.84 -9.31 20.23
C PRO A 40 4.03 -9.15 19.29
N PHE A 41 4.28 -7.95 18.79
CA PHE A 41 5.33 -7.65 17.83
C PHE A 41 6.62 -7.13 18.47
N CYS A 42 6.61 -6.91 19.79
CA CYS A 42 7.83 -6.56 20.51
C CYS A 42 8.69 -7.81 20.81
N PRO A 43 10.03 -7.70 20.76
CA PRO A 43 10.93 -8.71 21.29
C PRO A 43 10.55 -9.13 22.71
N GLY A 44 10.73 -10.40 23.05
CA GLY A 44 10.30 -10.95 24.34
C GLY A 44 8.82 -11.32 24.46
N SER A 45 7.99 -11.05 23.44
CA SER A 45 6.57 -11.45 23.42
C SER A 45 6.35 -12.96 23.24
N GLY A 46 7.36 -13.68 22.78
CA GLY A 46 7.26 -15.08 22.37
C GLY A 46 6.55 -15.29 21.01
N LYS A 47 6.13 -14.23 20.33
CA LYS A 47 5.49 -14.26 19.01
C LYS A 47 6.44 -13.91 17.86
N VAL A 48 7.50 -13.18 18.16
CA VAL A 48 8.52 -12.75 17.21
C VAL A 48 9.91 -13.11 17.78
N PRO A 49 10.96 -13.18 16.95
CA PRO A 49 12.32 -13.35 17.45
C PRO A 49 12.73 -12.23 18.40
N ASP A 50 13.64 -12.55 19.35
CA ASP A 50 14.18 -11.54 20.27
C ASP A 50 15.10 -10.53 19.57
N HIS A 51 15.66 -10.89 18.41
CA HIS A 51 16.56 -10.06 17.61
C HIS A 51 16.16 -10.10 16.13
N PHE A 52 15.82 -8.95 15.56
CA PHE A 52 15.58 -8.74 14.13
C PHE A 52 15.77 -7.27 13.79
N THR A 53 16.02 -6.96 12.53
CA THR A 53 15.94 -5.58 11.99
C THR A 53 14.56 -5.35 11.41
N VAL A 54 14.16 -6.22 10.49
CA VAL A 54 12.82 -6.31 9.89
C VAL A 54 12.33 -7.75 9.96
N TYR A 55 11.04 -7.98 10.03
CA TYR A 55 10.55 -9.35 10.21
C TYR A 55 9.20 -9.59 9.54
N LYS A 56 9.07 -10.75 8.86
CA LYS A 56 7.80 -11.25 8.33
C LYS A 56 7.06 -12.05 9.38
N TYR A 57 5.84 -11.67 9.67
CA TYR A 57 4.93 -12.34 10.58
C TYR A 57 3.68 -12.83 9.85
N ASP A 58 3.24 -14.06 10.09
CA ASP A 58 1.99 -14.57 9.54
C ASP A 58 0.80 -13.89 10.24
N ASN A 59 -0.19 -13.42 9.46
CA ASN A 59 -1.33 -12.72 10.03
C ASN A 59 -2.20 -13.67 10.86
N ASP A 60 -2.42 -13.38 12.14
CA ASP A 60 -3.24 -14.20 13.05
C ASP A 60 -4.74 -14.21 12.68
N PHE A 61 -5.22 -13.20 11.93
CA PHE A 61 -6.60 -13.05 11.49
C PHE A 61 -6.68 -12.77 9.97
N PRO A 62 -6.21 -13.71 9.13
CA PRO A 62 -6.06 -13.46 7.71
C PRO A 62 -7.41 -13.41 7.01
N ALA A 63 -7.61 -12.44 6.08
CA ALA A 63 -8.78 -12.41 5.21
C ALA A 63 -8.66 -13.44 4.08
N LEU A 64 -7.45 -13.84 3.73
CA LEU A 64 -7.11 -14.81 2.69
C LEU A 64 -6.19 -15.86 3.28
N SER A 65 -6.36 -17.12 2.88
CA SER A 65 -5.56 -18.26 3.36
C SER A 65 -5.22 -19.20 2.19
N GLN A 66 -4.07 -19.87 2.27
CA GLN A 66 -3.74 -20.94 1.33
C GLN A 66 -4.54 -22.22 1.58
N ASN A 67 -5.18 -22.33 2.76
CA ASN A 67 -6.12 -23.39 3.13
C ASN A 67 -7.43 -22.75 3.63
N PRO A 68 -8.17 -22.04 2.77
CA PRO A 68 -9.42 -21.42 3.18
C PRO A 68 -10.50 -22.49 3.42
N PRO A 69 -11.51 -22.21 4.27
CA PRO A 69 -12.69 -23.05 4.35
C PRO A 69 -13.41 -23.10 3.00
N GLU A 70 -14.19 -24.16 2.80
CA GLU A 70 -15.11 -24.23 1.65
C GLU A 70 -16.16 -23.12 1.76
N PRO A 71 -16.51 -22.46 0.64
CA PRO A 71 -17.57 -21.47 0.61
C PRO A 71 -18.91 -22.03 1.09
N ASP A 72 -19.79 -21.16 1.56
CA ASP A 72 -21.15 -21.53 1.87
C ASP A 72 -21.97 -21.87 0.60
N ASP A 73 -22.92 -22.77 0.74
CA ASP A 73 -23.87 -23.14 -0.34
C ASP A 73 -24.95 -22.05 -0.49
N VAL A 74 -24.51 -20.89 -1.05
CA VAL A 74 -25.37 -19.72 -1.26
C VAL A 74 -25.38 -19.24 -2.72
N GLU A 75 -24.79 -20.02 -3.61
CA GLU A 75 -24.72 -19.70 -5.03
C GLU A 75 -26.10 -19.76 -5.69
N THR A 76 -26.30 -18.92 -6.68
CA THR A 76 -27.47 -18.89 -7.53
C THR A 76 -27.07 -18.76 -8.99
N ARG A 77 -28.05 -18.57 -9.88
CA ARG A 77 -27.76 -18.31 -11.29
C ARG A 77 -26.85 -17.10 -11.53
N ILE A 78 -26.92 -16.06 -10.69
CA ILE A 78 -26.15 -14.81 -10.85
C ILE A 78 -25.11 -14.60 -9.74
N TYR A 79 -25.32 -15.12 -8.56
CA TYR A 79 -24.38 -15.00 -7.45
C TYR A 79 -23.40 -16.17 -7.46
N LYS A 80 -22.12 -15.84 -7.39
CA LYS A 80 -21.03 -16.81 -7.38
C LYS A 80 -20.20 -16.65 -6.13
N THR A 81 -19.70 -17.76 -5.62
CA THR A 81 -18.73 -17.81 -4.54
C THR A 81 -17.44 -18.50 -5.00
N LYS A 82 -16.39 -18.30 -4.28
CA LYS A 82 -15.17 -19.11 -4.36
C LYS A 82 -14.40 -19.00 -3.06
N PRO A 83 -13.52 -19.99 -2.76
CA PRO A 83 -12.68 -19.93 -1.58
C PRO A 83 -11.89 -18.62 -1.53
N SER A 84 -11.74 -18.03 -0.35
CA SER A 84 -10.88 -16.85 -0.11
C SER A 84 -9.41 -17.25 -0.13
N TYR A 85 -8.98 -17.84 -1.26
CA TYR A 85 -7.63 -18.29 -1.44
C TYR A 85 -6.65 -17.12 -1.59
N GLY A 86 -5.54 -17.19 -0.85
CA GLY A 86 -4.49 -16.20 -0.92
C GLY A 86 -3.53 -16.26 0.28
N LYS A 87 -2.76 -15.22 0.45
CA LYS A 87 -1.79 -15.08 1.56
C LYS A 87 -1.94 -13.71 2.21
N CYS A 88 -1.86 -13.66 3.54
CA CYS A 88 -1.79 -12.41 4.29
C CYS A 88 -0.59 -12.46 5.23
N GLU A 89 0.33 -11.53 5.07
CA GLU A 89 1.51 -11.37 5.92
C GLU A 89 1.53 -9.98 6.54
N VAL A 90 2.09 -9.88 7.75
CA VAL A 90 2.46 -8.63 8.41
C VAL A 90 3.96 -8.46 8.31
N ILE A 91 4.43 -7.27 7.97
CA ILE A 91 5.85 -6.93 7.88
C ILE A 91 6.15 -5.94 8.99
N LEU A 92 6.94 -6.38 9.97
CA LEU A 92 7.41 -5.52 11.05
C LEU A 92 8.61 -4.72 10.57
N TYR A 93 8.54 -3.41 10.74
CA TYR A 93 9.54 -2.48 10.24
C TYR A 93 10.72 -2.30 11.19
N SER A 94 10.53 -2.61 12.46
CA SER A 94 11.55 -2.45 13.50
C SER A 94 11.18 -3.31 14.71
N PRO A 95 12.14 -3.73 15.55
CA PRO A 95 11.86 -4.26 16.88
C PRO A 95 11.38 -3.18 17.87
N GLU A 96 11.59 -1.90 17.57
CA GLU A 96 11.22 -0.79 18.43
C GLU A 96 9.73 -0.44 18.25
N HIS A 97 9.00 -0.36 19.37
CA HIS A 97 7.54 -0.23 19.37
C HIS A 97 7.00 1.10 18.82
N THR A 98 7.75 2.17 18.98
CA THR A 98 7.25 3.54 18.73
C THR A 98 7.96 4.27 17.61
N VAL A 99 9.02 3.68 17.02
CA VAL A 99 9.73 4.30 15.91
C VAL A 99 8.86 4.38 14.66
N THR A 100 9.01 5.44 13.89
CA THR A 100 8.30 5.63 12.62
C THR A 100 9.25 5.46 11.43
N LEU A 101 8.70 5.18 10.25
CA LEU A 101 9.49 4.97 9.03
C LEU A 101 10.53 6.07 8.78
N PRO A 102 10.20 7.39 8.87
CA PRO A 102 11.18 8.46 8.64
C PRO A 102 12.27 8.57 9.73
N GLU A 103 12.10 7.95 10.89
CA GLU A 103 13.11 7.92 11.95
C GLU A 103 14.16 6.83 11.71
N LEU A 104 13.80 5.77 10.97
CA LEU A 104 14.70 4.68 10.65
C LEU A 104 15.88 5.14 9.75
N PRO A 105 17.10 4.65 9.96
CA PRO A 105 18.21 4.95 9.05
C PRO A 105 17.97 4.32 7.66
N VAL A 106 18.50 4.96 6.61
CA VAL A 106 18.34 4.47 5.23
C VAL A 106 18.77 3.01 5.04
N PRO A 107 19.88 2.52 5.61
CA PRO A 107 20.24 1.10 5.52
C PRO A 107 19.16 0.18 6.09
N HIS A 108 18.50 0.55 7.18
CA HIS A 108 17.41 -0.21 7.77
C HIS A 108 16.17 -0.27 6.84
N ILE A 109 15.79 0.88 6.27
CA ILE A 109 14.68 0.92 5.27
C ILE A 109 15.07 0.14 4.01
N ARG A 110 16.37 0.08 3.66
CA ARG A 110 16.85 -0.75 2.57
C ARG A 110 16.63 -2.25 2.85
N GLU A 111 16.87 -2.72 4.08
CA GLU A 111 16.55 -4.10 4.49
C GLU A 111 15.04 -4.37 4.39
N LEU A 112 14.19 -3.38 4.69
CA LEU A 112 12.75 -3.48 4.52
C LEU A 112 12.37 -3.64 3.03
N VAL A 113 12.99 -2.88 2.12
CA VAL A 113 12.80 -3.01 0.66
C VAL A 113 13.25 -4.39 0.18
N ASP A 114 14.34 -4.91 0.71
CA ASP A 114 14.83 -6.26 0.38
C ASP A 114 13.87 -7.34 0.89
N LEU A 115 13.31 -7.20 2.09
CA LEU A 115 12.29 -8.11 2.62
C LEU A 115 11.01 -8.06 1.77
N TRP A 116 10.53 -6.89 1.38
CA TRP A 116 9.39 -6.77 0.47
C TRP A 116 9.65 -7.46 -0.86
N THR A 117 10.88 -7.31 -1.41
CA THR A 117 11.28 -7.98 -2.67
C THR A 117 11.29 -9.50 -2.51
N GLU A 118 11.88 -10.02 -1.44
CA GLU A 118 11.88 -11.44 -1.11
C GLU A 118 10.46 -12.00 -0.99
N ARG A 119 9.58 -11.30 -0.26
CA ARG A 119 8.20 -11.73 -0.06
C ARG A 119 7.40 -11.68 -1.35
N PHE A 120 7.60 -10.66 -2.19
CA PHE A 120 6.99 -10.60 -3.53
C PHE A 120 7.36 -11.84 -4.35
N VAL A 121 8.64 -12.19 -4.42
CA VAL A 121 9.12 -13.39 -5.14
C VAL A 121 8.51 -14.65 -4.56
N GLU A 122 8.51 -14.82 -3.24
CA GLU A 122 8.05 -16.04 -2.59
C GLU A 122 6.55 -16.27 -2.79
N ILE A 123 5.74 -15.23 -2.59
CA ILE A 123 4.28 -15.31 -2.77
C ILE A 123 3.93 -15.55 -4.24
N SER A 124 4.69 -14.99 -5.17
CA SER A 124 4.48 -15.15 -6.62
C SER A 124 4.76 -16.56 -7.14
N LYS A 125 5.48 -17.40 -6.39
CA LYS A 125 5.69 -18.82 -6.76
C LYS A 125 4.40 -19.65 -6.75
N ASP A 126 3.40 -19.23 -5.98
CA ASP A 126 2.10 -19.90 -5.96
C ASP A 126 1.30 -19.52 -7.24
N PRO A 127 1.04 -20.46 -8.17
CA PRO A 127 0.38 -20.15 -9.45
C PRO A 127 -1.07 -19.70 -9.31
N LYS A 128 -1.68 -19.90 -8.14
CA LYS A 128 -3.03 -19.43 -7.83
C LYS A 128 -3.06 -17.95 -7.45
N ILE A 129 -1.93 -17.36 -7.03
CA ILE A 129 -1.83 -15.93 -6.75
C ILE A 129 -1.74 -15.18 -8.08
N LYS A 130 -2.54 -14.11 -8.21
CA LYS A 130 -2.62 -13.26 -9.41
C LYS A 130 -2.09 -11.86 -9.17
N TYR A 131 -2.09 -11.40 -7.91
CA TYR A 131 -1.57 -10.09 -7.55
C TYR A 131 -0.97 -10.11 -6.14
N VAL A 132 0.19 -9.48 -5.97
CA VAL A 132 0.85 -9.29 -4.68
C VAL A 132 0.82 -7.80 -4.34
N PHE A 133 0.07 -7.45 -3.29
CA PHE A 133 -0.18 -6.09 -2.88
C PHE A 133 0.52 -5.78 -1.56
N ILE A 134 1.46 -4.84 -1.58
CA ILE A 134 2.22 -4.37 -0.43
C ILE A 134 1.62 -3.04 0.00
N PHE A 135 1.27 -2.90 1.28
CA PHE A 135 0.67 -1.67 1.78
C PHE A 135 0.96 -1.43 3.25
N GLU A 136 0.86 -0.19 3.66
CA GLU A 136 0.93 0.25 5.06
C GLU A 136 -0.29 1.10 5.39
N ASN A 137 -0.85 0.91 6.57
CA ASN A 137 -1.80 1.85 7.19
C ASN A 137 -1.12 2.44 8.41
N ARG A 138 -1.05 3.77 8.50
CA ARG A 138 -0.44 4.49 9.64
C ARG A 138 -1.43 5.48 10.25
N GLY A 139 -1.64 5.34 11.56
CA GLY A 139 -2.49 6.23 12.36
C GLY A 139 -3.89 5.67 12.61
N ASP A 140 -4.48 6.07 13.74
CA ASP A 140 -5.78 5.57 14.21
C ASP A 140 -6.93 5.95 13.26
N VAL A 141 -6.81 7.09 12.59
CA VAL A 141 -7.83 7.62 11.67
C VAL A 141 -8.04 6.76 10.42
N VAL A 142 -7.08 5.90 10.08
CA VAL A 142 -7.19 4.89 9.01
C VAL A 142 -7.42 3.48 9.56
N GLY A 143 -7.84 3.37 10.83
CA GLY A 143 -8.23 2.08 11.44
C GLY A 143 -7.06 1.22 11.93
N VAL A 144 -5.89 1.80 12.16
CA VAL A 144 -4.76 1.09 12.77
C VAL A 144 -5.04 0.85 14.24
N THR A 145 -5.05 -0.42 14.65
CA THR A 145 -5.27 -0.83 16.05
C THR A 145 -3.96 -1.17 16.78
N MET A 146 -2.85 -1.20 16.07
CA MET A 146 -1.54 -1.61 16.58
C MET A 146 -0.49 -0.54 16.25
N PRO A 147 0.03 0.19 17.25
CA PRO A 147 0.99 1.28 17.02
C PRO A 147 2.39 0.80 16.61
N HIS A 148 2.75 -0.46 16.87
CA HIS A 148 4.04 -1.01 16.45
C HIS A 148 4.21 -0.86 14.92
N PRO A 149 5.33 -0.31 14.42
CA PRO A 149 5.49 0.01 13.01
C PRO A 149 5.45 -1.23 12.11
N HIS A 150 4.44 -1.31 11.27
CA HIS A 150 4.24 -2.47 10.41
C HIS A 150 3.51 -2.11 9.12
N GLY A 151 3.78 -2.90 8.09
CA GLY A 151 3.00 -2.98 6.86
C GLY A 151 2.38 -4.35 6.67
N GLN A 152 1.72 -4.56 5.56
CA GLN A 152 1.10 -5.82 5.20
C GLN A 152 1.38 -6.19 3.74
N ILE A 153 1.37 -7.49 3.47
CA ILE A 153 1.41 -8.02 2.11
C ILE A 153 0.25 -8.98 1.93
N TYR A 154 -0.57 -8.72 0.90
CA TYR A 154 -1.63 -9.62 0.49
C TYR A 154 -1.34 -10.23 -0.87
N GLY A 155 -1.37 -11.55 -0.96
CA GLY A 155 -1.38 -12.28 -2.22
C GLY A 155 -2.82 -12.66 -2.57
N TYR A 156 -3.37 -12.01 -3.60
CA TYR A 156 -4.75 -12.26 -4.05
C TYR A 156 -4.79 -13.33 -5.13
N SER A 157 -5.81 -14.20 -5.11
CA SER A 157 -6.10 -15.13 -6.20
C SER A 157 -6.88 -14.51 -7.37
N VAL A 158 -7.11 -13.22 -7.31
CA VAL A 158 -7.74 -12.37 -8.34
C VAL A 158 -6.96 -11.06 -8.42
N VAL A 159 -7.04 -10.39 -9.56
CA VAL A 159 -6.61 -8.99 -9.64
C VAL A 159 -7.75 -8.12 -9.11
N PRO A 160 -7.56 -7.26 -8.09
CA PRO A 160 -8.59 -6.34 -7.62
C PRO A 160 -9.03 -5.36 -8.71
N LYS A 161 -10.32 -4.99 -8.73
CA LYS A 161 -10.92 -4.25 -9.83
C LYS A 161 -10.26 -2.90 -10.15
N LYS A 162 -9.84 -2.14 -9.13
CA LYS A 162 -9.12 -0.87 -9.36
C LYS A 162 -7.82 -1.10 -10.16
N LEU A 163 -7.12 -2.18 -9.88
CA LEU A 163 -5.86 -2.53 -10.55
C LEU A 163 -6.08 -3.03 -11.97
N GLU A 164 -7.20 -3.77 -12.22
CA GLU A 164 -7.60 -4.11 -13.57
C GLU A 164 -7.84 -2.86 -14.42
N LEU A 165 -8.60 -1.89 -13.91
CA LEU A 165 -8.89 -0.63 -14.63
C LEU A 165 -7.61 0.17 -14.90
N GLU A 166 -6.67 0.20 -13.96
CA GLU A 166 -5.40 0.88 -14.14
C GLU A 166 -4.56 0.22 -15.25
N MET A 167 -4.50 -1.12 -15.25
CA MET A 167 -3.82 -1.88 -16.31
C MET A 167 -4.50 -1.73 -17.66
N GLU A 168 -5.85 -1.73 -17.70
CA GLU A 168 -6.62 -1.47 -18.94
C GLU A 168 -6.24 -0.09 -19.52
N SER A 169 -6.22 0.96 -18.70
CA SER A 169 -5.83 2.31 -19.13
C SER A 169 -4.38 2.39 -19.61
N CYS A 170 -3.45 1.73 -18.92
CA CYS A 170 -2.05 1.65 -19.35
C CYS A 170 -1.92 0.93 -20.70
N LYS A 171 -2.67 -0.17 -20.91
CA LYS A 171 -2.69 -0.95 -22.14
C LYS A 171 -3.26 -0.14 -23.31
N GLU A 172 -4.41 0.50 -23.12
CA GLU A 172 -5.05 1.37 -24.13
C GLU A 172 -4.09 2.49 -24.57
N HIS A 173 -3.44 3.17 -23.64
CA HIS A 173 -2.46 4.21 -23.95
C HIS A 173 -1.27 3.64 -24.75
N PHE A 174 -0.76 2.47 -24.36
CA PHE A 174 0.34 1.83 -25.08
C PHE A 174 -0.06 1.42 -26.51
N GLU A 175 -1.27 0.89 -26.70
CA GLU A 175 -1.79 0.52 -28.02
C GLU A 175 -1.93 1.75 -28.95
N GLU A 176 -2.25 2.94 -28.38
CA GLU A 176 -2.37 4.18 -29.13
C GLU A 176 -1.06 4.90 -29.41
N THR A 177 -0.11 4.86 -28.45
CA THR A 177 1.11 5.71 -28.49
C THR A 177 2.42 4.93 -28.60
N ASN A 178 2.39 3.63 -28.32
CA ASN A 178 3.55 2.76 -28.12
C ASN A 178 4.46 3.21 -26.95
N ASN A 179 3.90 3.94 -25.99
CA ASN A 179 4.59 4.42 -24.79
C ASN A 179 3.88 3.92 -23.51
N CYS A 180 4.63 3.78 -22.44
CA CYS A 180 4.05 3.54 -21.10
C CYS A 180 3.36 4.82 -20.59
N LEU A 181 2.09 4.71 -20.17
CA LEU A 181 1.30 5.83 -19.66
C LEU A 181 1.98 6.56 -18.49
N ILE A 182 2.52 5.82 -17.52
CA ILE A 182 3.17 6.42 -16.35
C ILE A 182 4.49 7.10 -16.74
N CYS A 183 5.23 6.58 -17.73
CA CYS A 183 6.41 7.26 -18.26
C CYS A 183 6.05 8.61 -18.88
N ASP A 184 5.00 8.66 -19.70
CA ASP A 184 4.52 9.91 -20.32
C ASP A 184 3.98 10.89 -19.26
N MET A 185 3.27 10.38 -18.23
CA MET A 185 2.84 11.20 -17.09
C MET A 185 4.02 11.82 -16.35
N LEU A 186 5.09 11.04 -16.11
CA LEU A 186 6.29 11.53 -15.42
C LEU A 186 7.02 12.59 -16.26
N GLU A 187 7.09 12.42 -17.56
CA GLU A 187 7.66 13.43 -18.46
C GLU A 187 6.90 14.75 -18.37
N ASP A 188 5.56 14.70 -18.37
CA ASP A 188 4.70 15.89 -18.23
C ASP A 188 4.83 16.53 -16.83
N GLU A 189 4.88 15.73 -15.75
CA GLU A 189 5.03 16.24 -14.39
C GLU A 189 6.40 16.92 -14.18
N VAL A 190 7.47 16.33 -14.70
CA VAL A 190 8.82 16.92 -14.66
C VAL A 190 8.89 18.21 -15.49
N LYS A 191 8.29 18.23 -16.66
CA LYS A 191 8.24 19.41 -17.55
C LYS A 191 7.45 20.56 -16.93
N ASP A 192 6.32 20.28 -16.29
CA ASP A 192 5.53 21.27 -15.55
C ASP A 192 6.27 21.73 -14.28
N GLY A 193 6.80 20.80 -13.50
CA GLY A 193 7.60 21.01 -12.29
C GLY A 193 6.83 21.48 -11.06
N ARG A 194 5.61 22.03 -11.20
CA ARG A 194 4.86 22.63 -10.07
C ARG A 194 4.46 21.61 -9.02
N ARG A 195 4.19 20.36 -9.40
CA ARG A 195 3.71 19.30 -8.52
C ARG A 195 4.81 18.33 -8.05
N VAL A 196 6.04 18.50 -8.54
CA VAL A 196 7.21 17.72 -8.07
C VAL A 196 7.66 18.22 -6.71
N ILE A 197 7.87 17.30 -5.77
CA ILE A 197 8.23 17.63 -4.38
C ILE A 197 9.64 17.14 -4.05
N ILE A 198 9.93 15.87 -4.33
CA ILE A 198 11.22 15.23 -4.03
C ILE A 198 11.69 14.50 -5.27
N GLU A 199 12.98 14.58 -5.54
CA GLU A 199 13.60 13.88 -6.66
C GLU A 199 14.97 13.36 -6.23
N ASN A 200 15.28 12.12 -6.58
CA ASN A 200 16.63 11.59 -6.52
C ASN A 200 17.05 11.00 -7.88
N GLU A 201 18.16 10.31 -7.93
CA GLU A 201 18.70 9.77 -9.18
C GLU A 201 17.70 8.84 -9.91
N ASP A 202 16.96 7.99 -9.17
CA ASP A 202 16.16 6.92 -9.72
C ASP A 202 14.65 7.08 -9.54
N PHE A 203 14.21 7.98 -8.65
CA PHE A 203 12.79 8.15 -8.30
C PHE A 203 12.38 9.62 -8.23
N ILE A 204 11.08 9.83 -8.41
CA ILE A 204 10.42 11.11 -8.25
C ILE A 204 9.20 10.96 -7.33
N SER A 205 9.01 11.90 -6.39
CA SER A 205 7.81 12.02 -5.57
C SER A 205 7.09 13.32 -5.90
N PHE A 206 5.80 13.22 -6.20
CA PHE A 206 4.99 14.31 -6.73
C PHE A 206 3.53 14.18 -6.31
N LEU A 207 2.76 15.26 -6.41
CA LEU A 207 1.29 15.19 -6.40
C LEU A 207 0.81 15.00 -7.84
N PRO A 208 0.08 13.92 -8.16
CA PRO A 208 -0.41 13.73 -9.52
C PRO A 208 -1.41 14.84 -9.90
N PHE A 209 -1.49 15.18 -11.19
CA PHE A 209 -2.42 16.17 -11.71
C PHE A 209 -3.87 15.97 -11.24
N TYR A 210 -4.29 14.71 -11.14
CA TYR A 210 -5.63 14.28 -10.69
C TYR A 210 -5.67 13.90 -9.20
N CYS A 211 -4.84 14.50 -8.36
CA CYS A 211 -4.69 14.13 -6.95
C CYS A 211 -6.03 14.05 -6.19
N GLU A 212 -6.36 12.88 -5.66
CA GLU A 212 -7.63 12.63 -4.95
C GLU A 212 -7.62 13.14 -3.50
N TYR A 213 -6.43 13.26 -2.90
CA TYR A 213 -6.24 13.70 -1.51
C TYR A 213 -5.35 14.94 -1.47
N PRO A 214 -5.59 15.91 -0.57
CA PRO A 214 -4.81 17.15 -0.52
C PRO A 214 -3.29 16.96 -0.49
N TYR A 215 -2.81 15.90 0.16
CA TYR A 215 -1.38 15.58 0.27
C TYR A 215 -1.06 14.19 -0.28
N GLY A 216 -1.81 13.73 -1.26
CA GLY A 216 -1.72 12.40 -1.85
C GLY A 216 -0.50 12.22 -2.75
N MET A 217 0.69 12.08 -2.16
CA MET A 217 1.95 11.96 -2.88
C MET A 217 2.07 10.60 -3.59
N TYR A 218 2.59 10.62 -4.81
CA TYR A 218 3.03 9.44 -5.54
C TYR A 218 4.55 9.38 -5.55
N ILE A 219 5.09 8.16 -5.58
CA ILE A 219 6.50 7.89 -5.88
C ILE A 219 6.52 6.99 -7.11
N ALA A 220 7.27 7.36 -8.15
CA ALA A 220 7.45 6.52 -9.32
C ALA A 220 8.93 6.39 -9.69
N ALA A 221 9.29 5.25 -10.24
CA ALA A 221 10.63 5.03 -10.80
C ALA A 221 10.80 5.82 -12.09
N LYS A 222 11.96 6.45 -12.28
CA LYS A 222 12.26 7.16 -13.54
C LYS A 222 12.51 6.19 -14.69
N ARG A 223 13.10 5.05 -14.38
CA ARG A 223 13.30 3.96 -15.34
C ARG A 223 12.04 3.09 -15.41
N HIS A 224 11.62 2.71 -16.60
CA HIS A 224 10.51 1.79 -16.79
C HIS A 224 10.82 0.43 -16.16
N ILE A 225 10.17 0.13 -15.04
CA ILE A 225 10.21 -1.13 -14.30
C ILE A 225 8.82 -1.46 -13.79
N GLN A 226 8.52 -2.73 -13.59
CA GLN A 226 7.18 -3.18 -13.19
C GLN A 226 7.09 -3.59 -11.72
N ASN A 227 8.20 -3.95 -11.10
CA ASN A 227 8.21 -4.43 -9.70
C ASN A 227 9.59 -4.32 -9.05
N LEU A 228 9.64 -4.60 -7.74
CA LEU A 228 10.85 -4.52 -6.92
C LEU A 228 11.99 -5.44 -7.39
N THR A 229 11.70 -6.58 -8.07
CA THR A 229 12.74 -7.54 -8.46
C THR A 229 13.61 -7.03 -9.61
N GLN A 230 13.14 -6.05 -10.36
CA GLN A 230 13.86 -5.43 -11.47
C GLN A 230 14.78 -4.29 -11.02
N MET A 231 14.71 -3.92 -9.75
CA MET A 231 15.55 -2.85 -9.19
C MET A 231 16.97 -3.33 -8.93
N THR A 232 17.94 -2.52 -9.32
CA THR A 232 19.34 -2.63 -8.92
C THR A 232 19.51 -2.29 -7.43
N ASP A 233 20.65 -2.64 -6.84
CA ASP A 233 20.96 -2.28 -5.44
C ASP A 233 20.98 -0.77 -5.20
N ARG A 234 21.41 0.02 -6.18
CA ARG A 234 21.34 1.48 -6.11
C ARG A 234 19.89 1.96 -6.09
N GLU A 235 19.06 1.47 -7.00
CA GLU A 235 17.63 1.84 -7.07
C GLU A 235 16.89 1.48 -5.79
N LYS A 236 17.11 0.30 -5.22
CA LYS A 236 16.53 -0.08 -3.92
C LYS A 236 16.97 0.86 -2.79
N THR A 237 18.24 1.31 -2.78
CA THR A 237 18.75 2.27 -1.81
C THR A 237 18.12 3.65 -2.02
N ASN A 238 17.94 4.07 -3.26
CA ASN A 238 17.30 5.34 -3.59
C ASN A 238 15.79 5.30 -3.33
N LEU A 239 15.14 4.13 -3.48
CA LEU A 239 13.76 3.92 -3.01
C LEU A 239 13.65 4.06 -1.49
N ALA A 240 14.58 3.47 -0.72
CA ALA A 240 14.61 3.62 0.73
C ALA A 240 14.77 5.09 1.17
N LYS A 241 15.61 5.87 0.47
CA LYS A 241 15.77 7.31 0.73
C LYS A 241 14.50 8.09 0.45
N ILE A 242 13.90 7.92 -0.72
CA ILE A 242 12.71 8.69 -1.10
C ILE A 242 11.49 8.31 -0.27
N LEU A 243 11.35 7.06 0.17
CA LEU A 243 10.33 6.62 1.14
C LEU A 243 10.48 7.35 2.48
N LYS A 244 11.72 7.38 3.02
CA LYS A 244 12.05 8.11 4.24
C LYS A 244 11.70 9.58 4.13
N GLU A 245 12.11 10.21 3.05
CA GLU A 245 11.89 11.64 2.81
C GLU A 245 10.42 11.95 2.58
N THR A 246 9.68 11.13 1.83
CA THR A 246 8.24 11.31 1.61
C THR A 246 7.44 11.20 2.92
N ALA A 247 7.68 10.16 3.72
CA ALA A 247 7.01 10.00 5.01
C ALA A 247 7.41 11.11 6.01
N GLY A 248 8.69 11.50 6.02
CA GLY A 248 9.19 12.60 6.87
C GLY A 248 8.66 13.98 6.44
N THR A 249 8.43 14.18 5.17
CA THR A 249 7.75 15.38 4.63
C THR A 249 6.33 15.48 5.16
N LEU A 250 5.57 14.38 5.11
CA LEU A 250 4.21 14.33 5.65
C LEU A 250 4.18 14.65 7.14
N ASP A 251 5.10 14.07 7.94
CA ASP A 251 5.21 14.35 9.38
C ASP A 251 5.58 15.80 9.68
N SER A 252 6.34 16.44 8.80
CA SER A 252 6.82 17.81 8.96
C SER A 252 5.81 18.88 8.55
N LEU A 253 4.68 18.50 7.88
CA LEU A 253 3.61 19.44 7.53
C LEU A 253 3.04 20.14 8.76
N PHE A 254 2.71 19.38 9.79
CA PHE A 254 2.03 19.86 11.00
C PHE A 254 2.72 19.42 12.29
N ASP A 255 3.95 18.94 12.22
CA ASP A 255 4.78 18.51 13.37
C ASP A 255 4.18 17.39 14.23
N TYR A 256 3.54 16.42 13.59
CA TYR A 256 3.10 15.19 14.25
C TYR A 256 3.18 13.99 13.29
N THR A 257 3.09 12.78 13.81
CA THR A 257 3.03 11.53 13.02
C THR A 257 1.80 11.53 12.13
N PHE A 258 1.99 11.95 10.86
CA PHE A 258 0.88 12.17 9.93
C PHE A 258 0.28 10.84 9.45
N PRO A 259 -1.05 10.65 9.54
CA PRO A 259 -1.67 9.40 9.12
C PRO A 259 -1.71 9.28 7.59
N TYR A 260 -1.48 8.08 7.09
CA TYR A 260 -1.60 7.76 5.68
C TYR A 260 -1.90 6.28 5.44
N MET A 261 -2.40 5.98 4.27
CA MET A 261 -2.34 4.67 3.64
C MET A 261 -1.26 4.74 2.54
N MET A 262 -0.26 3.85 2.58
CA MET A 262 0.71 3.69 1.49
C MET A 262 0.38 2.42 0.73
N CYS A 263 0.31 2.50 -0.58
CA CYS A 263 -0.02 1.39 -1.47
C CYS A 263 1.06 1.27 -2.55
N MET A 264 1.62 0.07 -2.70
CA MET A 264 2.63 -0.22 -3.72
C MET A 264 1.99 -0.96 -4.89
N TYR A 265 2.11 -0.39 -6.06
CA TYR A 265 1.55 -0.91 -7.30
C TYR A 265 2.64 -1.57 -8.13
N GLN A 266 2.45 -2.86 -8.38
CA GLN A 266 3.37 -3.71 -9.11
C GLN A 266 2.59 -4.49 -10.19
N ASN A 267 3.28 -5.07 -11.15
CA ASN A 267 2.62 -5.89 -12.16
C ASN A 267 1.91 -7.09 -11.53
N PRO A 268 0.84 -7.61 -12.16
CA PRO A 268 0.24 -8.88 -11.80
C PRO A 268 1.24 -10.02 -11.96
N VAL A 269 0.99 -11.12 -11.27
CA VAL A 269 1.83 -12.32 -11.32
C VAL A 269 1.04 -13.51 -11.85
N ASN A 270 1.71 -14.47 -12.45
CA ASN A 270 1.08 -15.70 -12.98
C ASN A 270 -0.10 -15.42 -13.93
N GLY A 271 0.03 -14.41 -14.77
CA GLY A 271 -0.98 -13.94 -15.71
C GLY A 271 -0.40 -13.42 -17.02
N GLU A 272 -1.08 -12.47 -17.64
CA GLU A 272 -0.64 -11.78 -18.86
C GLU A 272 0.66 -11.01 -18.60
N ASP A 273 1.55 -10.99 -19.60
CA ASP A 273 2.73 -10.12 -19.58
C ASP A 273 2.30 -8.67 -19.86
N VAL A 274 2.62 -7.80 -18.92
CA VAL A 274 2.30 -6.36 -18.95
C VAL A 274 3.56 -5.50 -18.99
N SER A 275 4.71 -6.12 -19.31
CA SER A 275 6.03 -5.49 -19.22
C SER A 275 6.21 -4.26 -20.10
N ASP A 276 5.47 -4.15 -21.20
CA ASP A 276 5.59 -3.04 -22.13
C ASP A 276 4.86 -1.78 -21.64
N TYR A 277 3.80 -1.93 -20.83
CA TYR A 277 2.89 -0.83 -20.51
C TYR A 277 2.65 -0.58 -19.03
N TYR A 278 2.90 -1.55 -18.13
CA TYR A 278 2.70 -1.33 -16.69
C TYR A 278 3.98 -0.83 -16.02
N HIS A 279 3.83 0.05 -15.03
CA HIS A 279 4.95 0.72 -14.39
C HIS A 279 4.83 0.72 -12.86
N PHE A 280 5.91 0.40 -12.17
CA PHE A 280 6.01 0.43 -10.71
C PHE A 280 5.82 1.84 -10.15
N HIS A 281 4.89 1.99 -9.22
CA HIS A 281 4.72 3.20 -8.44
C HIS A 281 4.16 2.93 -7.04
N ILE A 282 4.25 3.92 -6.17
CA ILE A 282 3.71 3.90 -4.82
C ILE A 282 2.82 5.13 -4.67
N ALA A 283 1.64 4.96 -4.05
CA ALA A 283 0.76 6.07 -3.73
C ALA A 283 0.54 6.17 -2.22
N PHE A 284 0.60 7.39 -1.71
CA PHE A 284 0.24 7.75 -0.35
C PHE A 284 -1.13 8.42 -0.37
N TYR A 285 -2.03 7.96 0.47
CA TYR A 285 -3.39 8.47 0.62
C TYR A 285 -3.60 9.00 2.05
N PRO A 286 -3.08 10.20 2.39
CA PRO A 286 -3.29 10.78 3.70
C PRO A 286 -4.73 11.28 3.83
N PRO A 287 -5.49 10.87 4.85
CA PRO A 287 -6.89 11.26 4.99
C PRO A 287 -7.09 12.68 5.53
N MET A 288 -6.02 13.39 5.88
CA MET A 288 -6.10 14.73 6.44
C MET A 288 -6.12 15.81 5.37
N ARG A 289 -6.93 16.85 5.54
CA ARG A 289 -6.95 18.07 4.71
C ARG A 289 -6.35 19.30 5.40
N SER A 290 -6.12 19.21 6.71
CA SER A 290 -5.41 20.17 7.56
C SER A 290 -4.92 19.43 8.80
N ALA A 291 -4.24 20.12 9.73
CA ALA A 291 -3.70 19.51 10.94
C ALA A 291 -4.73 18.72 11.77
N ASP A 292 -6.00 19.17 11.77
CA ASP A 292 -7.07 18.69 12.63
C ASP A 292 -8.33 18.22 11.90
N LYS A 293 -8.34 18.26 10.55
CA LYS A 293 -9.53 17.96 9.75
C LYS A 293 -9.30 16.81 8.79
N VAL A 294 -10.13 15.79 8.92
CA VAL A 294 -10.15 14.63 8.01
C VAL A 294 -10.88 14.98 6.72
N LYS A 295 -10.36 14.51 5.60
CA LYS A 295 -11.08 14.36 4.34
C LYS A 295 -11.75 13.00 4.34
N PHE A 296 -13.03 12.96 4.58
CA PHE A 296 -13.80 11.73 4.50
C PHE A 296 -14.08 11.35 3.05
N ASN A 297 -14.00 10.06 2.73
CA ASN A 297 -14.61 9.48 1.55
C ASN A 297 -16.07 9.20 1.89
N ALA A 298 -16.97 10.07 1.43
CA ALA A 298 -18.37 10.02 1.70
C ALA A 298 -19.15 9.37 0.52
N SER A 299 -20.40 9.74 0.34
CA SER A 299 -21.29 9.09 -0.62
C SER A 299 -20.81 9.19 -2.07
N SER A 300 -20.28 10.34 -2.47
CA SER A 300 -19.77 10.56 -3.84
C SER A 300 -18.58 9.67 -4.15
N GLU A 301 -17.57 9.71 -3.29
CA GLU A 301 -16.35 8.93 -3.44
C GLU A 301 -16.60 7.43 -3.31
N THR A 302 -17.37 7.01 -2.30
CA THR A 302 -17.62 5.58 -2.02
C THR A 302 -18.64 4.99 -2.99
N GLY A 303 -19.73 5.71 -3.28
CA GLY A 303 -20.85 5.18 -4.06
C GLY A 303 -20.69 5.34 -5.57
N ALA A 304 -19.99 6.37 -6.01
CA ALA A 304 -19.85 6.71 -7.43
C ALA A 304 -18.37 6.73 -7.92
N TRP A 305 -17.40 6.56 -7.02
CA TRP A 305 -15.96 6.75 -7.28
C TRP A 305 -15.63 8.16 -7.81
N ALA A 306 -16.51 9.12 -7.56
CA ALA A 306 -16.33 10.53 -7.95
C ALA A 306 -15.62 11.28 -6.82
N HIS A 307 -14.30 11.24 -6.86
CA HIS A 307 -13.45 11.88 -5.85
C HIS A 307 -13.53 13.41 -5.98
N CYS A 308 -13.56 14.09 -4.84
CA CYS A 308 -13.49 15.54 -4.76
C CYS A 308 -12.32 15.94 -3.86
N ASN A 309 -11.26 16.50 -4.44
CA ASN A 309 -10.18 17.14 -3.71
C ASN A 309 -10.56 18.61 -3.46
N PRO A 310 -10.62 19.08 -2.19
CA PRO A 310 -10.99 20.47 -1.88
C PRO A 310 -9.83 21.47 -2.07
N THR A 311 -8.70 21.05 -2.66
CA THR A 311 -7.48 21.86 -2.79
C THR A 311 -6.87 21.72 -4.19
N ALA A 312 -6.11 22.73 -4.61
CA ALA A 312 -5.30 22.65 -5.83
C ALA A 312 -3.98 21.88 -5.53
N PRO A 313 -3.64 20.86 -6.34
CA PRO A 313 -2.39 20.09 -6.13
C PRO A 313 -1.14 20.98 -6.18
N GLU A 314 -1.10 22.00 -7.03
CA GLU A 314 0.04 22.91 -7.15
C GLU A 314 0.31 23.69 -5.87
N GLU A 315 -0.75 24.20 -5.20
CA GLU A 315 -0.64 24.89 -3.91
C GLU A 315 -0.18 23.94 -2.80
N LYS A 316 -0.70 22.71 -2.79
CA LYS A 316 -0.29 21.69 -1.81
C LYS A 316 1.13 21.19 -2.04
N ALA A 317 1.60 21.18 -3.27
CA ALA A 317 2.99 20.86 -3.58
C ALA A 317 3.97 21.92 -3.01
N GLU A 318 3.60 23.20 -2.98
CA GLU A 318 4.40 24.25 -2.32
C GLU A 318 4.50 24.02 -0.82
N GLU A 319 3.38 23.69 -0.15
CA GLU A 319 3.36 23.35 1.29
C GLU A 319 4.25 22.11 1.56
N LEU A 320 4.17 21.07 0.71
CA LEU A 320 4.97 19.85 0.83
C LEU A 320 6.46 20.12 0.60
N ARG A 321 6.84 20.97 -0.37
CA ARG A 321 8.26 21.36 -0.56
C ARG A 321 8.80 22.08 0.67
N ALA A 322 8.04 23.00 1.24
CA ALA A 322 8.43 23.68 2.49
C ALA A 322 8.56 22.69 3.68
N ALA A 323 7.65 21.71 3.77
CA ALA A 323 7.73 20.65 4.76
C ALA A 323 8.93 19.73 4.55
N HIS A 324 9.29 19.42 3.29
CA HIS A 324 10.48 18.65 2.95
C HIS A 324 11.77 19.37 3.37
N GLU A 325 11.89 20.64 3.08
CA GLU A 325 13.04 21.44 3.56
C GLU A 325 13.15 21.43 5.09
N LYS A 326 12.01 21.51 5.80
CA LYS A 326 11.95 21.42 7.25
C LYS A 326 12.41 20.06 7.75
N PHE A 327 11.98 18.96 7.10
CA PHE A 327 12.44 17.61 7.39
C PHE A 327 13.96 17.49 7.21
N LEU A 328 14.50 17.94 6.08
CA LEU A 328 15.95 17.87 5.83
C LEU A 328 16.78 18.65 6.85
N LYS A 329 16.28 19.81 7.30
CA LYS A 329 16.95 20.58 8.39
C LYS A 329 16.99 19.81 9.70
N LYS A 330 15.91 19.11 10.06
CA LYS A 330 15.86 18.26 11.26
C LYS A 330 16.82 17.07 11.18
N MET A 331 17.05 16.53 9.98
CA MET A 331 17.94 15.38 9.79
C MET A 331 19.42 15.75 9.82
N ASN A 332 19.78 17.00 9.53
CA ASN A 332 21.15 17.48 9.42
C ASN A 332 21.63 18.29 10.66
N GLY A 333 20.74 18.56 11.60
CA GLY A 333 21.03 19.26 12.86
C GLY A 333 21.10 18.34 14.04
#